data_1a03df9d408f46b3a2c1fefa84851210
#
_entry.id   1a03df9d408f46b3a2c1fefa84851210
#
_cell.length_a   1.000
_cell.length_b   1.000
_cell.length_c   1.000
_cell.angle_alpha   90.00
_cell.angle_beta   90.00
_cell.angle_gamma   90.00
#
_symmetry.space_group_name_H-M   'P 1'
#
loop_
_entity.id
_entity.type
_entity.pdbx_description
1 polymer ?
#
loop_
_entity_poly.entity_id
_entity_poly.type
_entity_poly.pdbx_seq_one_letter_code
_entity_poly.pdbx_strand_id
1 'polypeptide(L)'
;VASVCAVQSATNFCNVNNNGNANNWNASNSIGVRPDFTTALHSTGKLPRAAMGKERPSVQRDQLVNANQDAPGYDRWGYRVVFMNVFYDANLIYDAGTKAMKSSKFKRSTQMFEMTQLLTTAHIRRDFMDGEYRPDPGNKFPINERGHQRYITSNTMVDKTVNHLFCDEVLTPAISKYLIYDNGASQKDKGVAFHRRRFEAHLHQYYMEHGSNEGYILLVDYSGYYANIPHDKCIEVLDYFLEREVEDPETLLISEMLTRLILKTFEQDVSRFSDEEIAAMMAGKVNPMLNCGVDPELLTGEKMLRKGVDIGSQPSQNVGIIYPYRVDNYAKIVRGIKHYARYTDDFYAVSDSKEFLVSVLEGFRKEAAEYGLIINEKKTRIVKLSSQFRHLQVCYSLTESGRLIRKIHPKNITRERRKLKAYKRLLDAGRIDYPTVENSFKSWLGSHYKIMSHDQIYNMSSLYYELFGRRPKWKKGHGRLHWLMAHPSTASTSTGTTSSAPPLSPRTPSPVSSPA
;
A
#
# COMPACT_ATOMS: atom_id res chain seq x y z
N VAL A 1 8.88 31.85 -9.99
CA VAL A 1 8.42 31.71 -8.59
C VAL A 1 7.51 30.49 -8.46
N ALA A 2 6.69 30.19 -9.46
CA ALA A 2 5.79 29.01 -9.44
C ALA A 2 6.54 27.66 -9.56
N SER A 3 7.72 27.62 -10.22
CA SER A 3 8.50 26.37 -10.42
C SER A 3 9.26 25.92 -9.16
N VAL A 4 9.49 26.79 -8.20
CA VAL A 4 10.26 26.47 -6.99
C VAL A 4 9.40 25.76 -5.92
N CYS A 5 8.09 26.07 -5.85
CA CYS A 5 7.18 25.39 -4.94
C CYS A 5 6.87 23.93 -5.35
N ALA A 6 6.91 23.62 -6.64
CA ALA A 6 6.63 22.26 -7.13
C ALA A 6 7.73 21.25 -6.76
N VAL A 7 8.99 21.70 -6.65
CA VAL A 7 10.13 20.82 -6.31
C VAL A 7 10.16 20.47 -4.82
N GLN A 8 9.72 21.37 -3.94
CA GLN A 8 9.65 21.09 -2.50
C GLN A 8 8.52 20.10 -2.14
N SER A 9 7.40 20.12 -2.87
CA SER A 9 6.31 19.17 -2.62
C SER A 9 6.64 17.76 -3.13
N ALA A 10 7.41 17.62 -4.20
CA ALA A 10 7.79 16.33 -4.77
C ALA A 10 8.77 15.55 -3.87
N THR A 11 9.65 16.22 -3.14
CA THR A 11 10.63 15.56 -2.24
C THR A 11 9.96 14.96 -1.00
N ASN A 12 8.88 15.53 -0.53
CA ASN A 12 8.15 15.00 0.64
C ASN A 12 7.20 13.84 0.27
N PHE A 13 6.74 13.77 -0.98
CA PHE A 13 5.88 12.67 -1.46
C PHE A 13 6.64 11.36 -1.70
N CYS A 14 7.93 11.43 -2.04
CA CYS A 14 8.76 10.24 -2.26
C CYS A 14 9.01 9.41 -0.99
N ASN A 15 8.77 9.94 0.20
CA ASN A 15 8.98 9.23 1.46
C ASN A 15 7.80 8.35 1.90
N VAL A 16 6.62 8.53 1.37
CA VAL A 16 5.41 7.81 1.82
C VAL A 16 5.24 6.45 1.12
N ASN A 17 5.82 6.25 -0.06
CA ASN A 17 5.47 5.10 -0.92
C ASN A 17 6.55 4.03 -1.09
N ASN A 18 7.68 4.11 -0.40
CA ASN A 18 8.70 3.06 -0.55
C ASN A 18 8.61 1.92 0.46
N ASN A 19 7.79 2.01 1.49
CA ASN A 19 7.78 1.02 2.57
C ASN A 19 6.40 0.48 2.97
N GLY A 20 5.29 0.93 2.42
CA GLY A 20 3.97 0.45 2.87
C GLY A 20 3.73 0.61 4.38
N ASN A 21 4.63 1.28 5.09
CA ASN A 21 4.48 1.66 6.48
C ASN A 21 4.20 3.15 6.53
N ALA A 22 2.98 3.51 6.88
CA ALA A 22 2.78 4.71 7.66
C ALA A 22 3.72 4.57 8.88
N ASN A 23 4.81 5.34 8.91
CA ASN A 23 5.65 5.39 10.10
C ASN A 23 4.73 5.71 11.27
N ASN A 24 4.63 4.80 12.22
CA ASN A 24 4.06 5.06 13.53
C ASN A 24 4.86 6.21 14.17
N TRP A 25 4.40 7.41 13.94
CA TRP A 25 4.69 8.52 14.81
C TRP A 25 3.82 8.29 16.04
N ASN A 26 4.42 7.89 17.13
CA ASN A 26 3.79 7.88 18.44
C ASN A 26 3.13 9.24 18.67
N ALA A 27 1.83 9.30 18.48
CA ALA A 27 1.02 10.37 19.01
C ALA A 27 1.04 10.18 20.53
N SER A 28 1.74 11.05 21.24
CA SER A 28 1.56 11.22 22.66
C SER A 28 0.08 11.45 22.93
N ASN A 29 -0.47 10.65 23.84
CA ASN A 29 -1.82 10.78 24.37
C ASN A 29 -2.09 12.23 24.80
N SER A 30 -2.84 12.95 24.00
CA SER A 30 -3.64 14.08 24.48
C SER A 30 -5.09 13.65 24.42
N ILE A 31 -5.67 13.48 25.59
CA ILE A 31 -7.09 13.22 25.81
C ILE A 31 -7.86 14.44 25.27
N GLY A 32 -8.34 14.35 24.05
CA GLY A 32 -9.30 15.29 23.48
C GLY A 32 -10.70 14.71 23.67
N VAL A 33 -11.49 15.34 24.52
CA VAL A 33 -12.91 15.05 24.73
C VAL A 33 -13.63 15.14 23.37
N ARG A 34 -14.27 14.07 22.95
CA ARG A 34 -15.14 14.07 21.76
C ARG A 34 -16.32 15.00 22.01
N PRO A 35 -16.63 15.95 21.13
CA PRO A 35 -17.93 16.62 21.22
C PRO A 35 -19.02 15.63 20.82
N ASP A 36 -19.94 15.39 21.74
CA ASP A 36 -21.13 14.57 21.50
C ASP A 36 -22.07 15.34 20.58
N PHE A 37 -22.38 14.81 19.41
CA PHE A 37 -23.26 15.42 18.41
C PHE A 37 -24.70 15.69 18.93
N THR A 38 -25.10 15.00 20.01
CA THR A 38 -26.41 15.17 20.66
C THR A 38 -26.53 16.49 21.42
N THR A 39 -25.43 17.12 21.83
CA THR A 39 -25.48 18.36 22.63
C THR A 39 -25.52 19.64 21.77
N ALA A 40 -25.14 19.59 20.51
CA ALA A 40 -25.10 20.76 19.62
C ALA A 40 -26.48 21.17 19.07
N LEU A 41 -27.50 20.31 19.17
CA LEU A 41 -28.86 20.58 18.67
C LEU A 41 -29.82 21.18 19.72
N HIS A 42 -29.38 21.40 20.98
CA HIS A 42 -30.27 21.86 22.06
C HIS A 42 -30.11 23.32 22.48
N SER A 43 -29.39 24.16 21.75
CA SER A 43 -29.16 25.56 22.19
C SER A 43 -29.78 26.65 21.35
N THR A 44 -30.78 26.39 20.52
CA THR A 44 -31.56 27.50 19.92
C THR A 44 -33.05 27.17 19.82
N GLY A 45 -33.87 27.86 20.60
CA GLY A 45 -35.30 27.96 20.35
C GLY A 45 -36.20 27.48 21.46
N LYS A 46 -36.52 28.37 22.40
CA LYS A 46 -37.69 28.25 23.26
C LYS A 46 -38.96 28.21 22.41
N LEU A 47 -39.67 27.07 22.42
CA LEU A 47 -41.07 27.00 21.99
C LEU A 47 -42.00 26.96 23.21
N PRO A 48 -43.20 27.58 23.14
CA PRO A 48 -44.05 27.78 24.31
C PRO A 48 -44.76 26.49 24.74
N ARG A 49 -44.89 26.32 26.06
CA ARG A 49 -45.77 25.33 26.69
C ARG A 49 -47.23 25.63 26.35
N ALA A 50 -47.92 24.71 25.69
CA ALA A 50 -49.36 24.59 25.78
C ALA A 50 -49.84 23.15 25.58
N ALA A 51 -50.72 22.71 26.54
CA ALA A 51 -51.69 21.63 26.47
C ALA A 51 -51.17 20.19 26.64
N MET A 52 -51.07 19.79 27.90
CA MET A 52 -51.35 18.42 28.34
C MET A 52 -52.81 18.05 28.10
N GLY A 53 -53.02 16.82 27.62
CA GLY A 53 -54.30 16.15 27.75
C GLY A 53 -54.70 15.36 26.52
N LYS A 54 -54.37 14.06 26.51
CA LYS A 54 -55.29 12.97 26.17
C LYS A 54 -54.60 11.62 26.29
N GLU A 55 -55.30 10.74 26.96
CA GLU A 55 -54.96 9.38 27.32
C GLU A 55 -54.59 8.53 26.12
N ARG A 56 -53.55 7.70 26.28
CA ARG A 56 -53.17 6.66 25.33
C ARG A 56 -54.09 5.45 25.50
N PRO A 57 -54.63 4.85 24.45
CA PRO A 57 -55.31 3.57 24.57
C PRO A 57 -54.31 2.48 24.94
N SER A 58 -54.65 1.65 25.95
CA SER A 58 -53.95 0.45 26.32
C SER A 58 -54.09 -0.60 25.22
N VAL A 59 -53.08 -0.78 24.40
CA VAL A 59 -52.99 -1.92 23.49
C VAL A 59 -52.44 -3.10 24.31
N GLN A 60 -53.21 -4.18 24.34
CA GLN A 60 -52.85 -5.44 24.99
C GLN A 60 -51.51 -5.95 24.43
N ARG A 61 -50.55 -6.04 25.35
CA ARG A 61 -49.13 -6.30 25.08
C ARG A 61 -48.80 -7.76 24.74
N ASP A 62 -49.74 -8.68 24.97
CA ASP A 62 -49.44 -10.10 25.07
C ASP A 62 -49.75 -10.94 23.81
N GLN A 63 -50.22 -10.35 22.72
CA GLN A 63 -50.51 -11.09 21.48
C GLN A 63 -49.60 -10.81 20.27
N LEU A 64 -48.63 -9.91 20.42
CA LEU A 64 -47.69 -9.56 19.31
C LEU A 64 -46.26 -10.10 19.51
N VAL A 65 -45.98 -10.82 20.60
CA VAL A 65 -44.62 -11.21 20.98
C VAL A 65 -44.14 -12.50 20.26
N ASN A 66 -45.04 -13.31 19.68
CA ASN A 66 -44.66 -14.65 19.19
C ASN A 66 -44.64 -14.85 17.67
N ALA A 67 -44.73 -13.80 16.87
CA ALA A 67 -44.84 -14.00 15.39
C ALA A 67 -43.64 -13.58 14.57
N ASN A 68 -42.59 -12.93 15.11
CA ASN A 68 -41.52 -12.35 14.28
C ASN A 68 -40.11 -12.41 14.88
N GLN A 69 -39.76 -13.45 15.64
CA GLN A 69 -38.41 -13.59 16.21
C GLN A 69 -37.34 -14.00 15.15
N ASP A 70 -37.74 -14.43 13.96
CA ASP A 70 -36.82 -14.91 12.92
C ASP A 70 -36.88 -14.08 11.62
N ALA A 71 -37.49 -12.90 11.63
CA ALA A 71 -37.48 -12.02 10.44
C ALA A 71 -36.16 -11.26 10.36
N PRO A 72 -35.39 -11.34 9.28
CA PRO A 72 -34.17 -10.56 9.10
C PRO A 72 -34.46 -9.06 9.19
N GLY A 73 -33.74 -8.35 10.07
CA GLY A 73 -33.86 -6.90 10.27
C GLY A 73 -34.52 -6.45 11.57
N TYR A 74 -34.81 -7.35 12.53
CA TYR A 74 -35.28 -7.00 13.86
C TYR A 74 -34.28 -7.40 14.94
N ASP A 75 -34.12 -6.55 15.96
CA ASP A 75 -33.27 -6.87 17.09
C ASP A 75 -34.01 -7.86 18.06
N ARG A 76 -33.26 -8.33 19.08
CA ARG A 76 -33.78 -9.25 20.11
C ARG A 76 -35.02 -8.70 20.89
N TRP A 77 -35.31 -7.42 20.73
CA TRP A 77 -36.39 -6.70 21.41
C TRP A 77 -37.55 -6.36 20.48
N GLY A 78 -37.52 -6.83 19.21
CA GLY A 78 -38.55 -6.55 18.19
C GLY A 78 -38.52 -5.13 17.62
N TYR A 79 -37.44 -4.38 17.84
CA TYR A 79 -37.22 -3.12 17.15
C TYR A 79 -36.60 -3.40 15.80
N ARG A 80 -37.12 -2.76 14.75
CA ARG A 80 -36.49 -2.77 13.43
C ARG A 80 -35.08 -2.20 13.59
N VAL A 81 -34.06 -3.00 13.37
CA VAL A 81 -32.70 -2.51 13.25
C VAL A 81 -32.67 -1.71 11.96
N VAL A 82 -32.84 -0.40 12.06
CA VAL A 82 -32.57 0.51 10.96
C VAL A 82 -31.04 0.54 10.85
N PHE A 83 -30.50 -0.30 10.00
CA PHE A 83 -29.10 -0.14 9.58
C PHE A 83 -29.02 1.24 8.91
N MET A 84 -28.43 2.20 9.63
CA MET A 84 -28.21 3.51 9.06
C MET A 84 -27.13 3.32 7.97
N ASN A 85 -27.49 3.63 6.72
CA ASN A 85 -26.58 3.52 5.59
C ASN A 85 -25.26 4.24 5.90
N VAL A 86 -24.14 3.58 5.70
CA VAL A 86 -22.80 4.09 6.06
C VAL A 86 -22.48 5.43 5.41
N PHE A 87 -23.04 5.70 4.23
CA PHE A 87 -22.85 6.96 3.51
C PHE A 87 -23.68 8.13 4.08
N TYR A 88 -24.65 7.85 4.95
CA TYR A 88 -25.48 8.85 5.63
C TYR A 88 -25.08 9.06 7.10
N ASP A 89 -24.12 8.27 7.61
CA ASP A 89 -23.63 8.44 8.98
C ASP A 89 -22.60 9.57 9.04
N ALA A 90 -23.00 10.68 9.66
CA ALA A 90 -22.16 11.86 9.80
C ALA A 90 -20.87 11.57 10.61
N ASN A 91 -20.90 10.63 11.58
CA ASN A 91 -19.73 10.29 12.38
C ASN A 91 -18.72 9.52 11.54
N LEU A 92 -19.17 8.55 10.72
CA LEU A 92 -18.29 7.81 9.81
C LEU A 92 -17.67 8.73 8.76
N ILE A 93 -18.44 9.66 8.19
CA ILE A 93 -17.93 10.66 7.24
C ILE A 93 -16.90 11.57 7.92
N TYR A 94 -17.17 12.05 9.13
CA TYR A 94 -16.24 12.89 9.89
C TYR A 94 -14.93 12.15 10.22
N ASP A 95 -15.02 10.91 10.69
CA ASP A 95 -13.86 10.07 11.00
C ASP A 95 -13.03 9.76 9.73
N ALA A 96 -13.68 9.52 8.60
CA ALA A 96 -13.03 9.35 7.30
C ALA A 96 -12.26 10.62 6.89
N GLY A 97 -12.85 11.82 7.08
CA GLY A 97 -12.18 13.11 6.87
C GLY A 97 -10.95 13.28 7.77
N THR A 98 -11.06 12.89 9.04
CA THR A 98 -9.95 12.90 9.99
C THR A 98 -8.83 11.95 9.57
N LYS A 99 -9.15 10.76 9.05
CA LYS A 99 -8.17 9.82 8.47
C LYS A 99 -7.50 10.43 7.24
N ALA A 100 -8.25 11.05 6.33
CA ALA A 100 -7.74 11.69 5.11
C ALA A 100 -6.70 12.79 5.39
N MET A 101 -6.85 13.53 6.48
CA MET A 101 -5.93 14.62 6.87
C MET A 101 -4.58 14.12 7.38
N LYS A 102 -4.47 12.90 7.94
CA LYS A 102 -3.29 12.44 8.70
C LYS A 102 -1.97 12.61 7.96
N SER A 103 -1.94 12.33 6.66
CA SER A 103 -0.71 12.36 5.86
C SER A 103 -0.32 13.75 5.34
N SER A 104 -1.18 14.76 5.48
CA SER A 104 -1.02 16.05 4.80
C SER A 104 -1.38 17.27 5.64
N LYS A 105 -1.36 17.17 6.98
CA LYS A 105 -1.72 18.24 7.93
C LYS A 105 -0.96 19.57 7.71
N PHE A 106 0.25 19.52 7.16
CA PHE A 106 1.05 20.70 6.85
C PHE A 106 0.62 21.45 5.58
N LYS A 107 -0.27 20.86 4.76
CA LYS A 107 -0.73 21.50 3.52
C LYS A 107 -1.85 22.48 3.81
N ARG A 108 -1.81 23.66 3.15
CA ARG A 108 -2.85 24.70 3.30
C ARG A 108 -4.26 24.14 2.98
N SER A 109 -4.41 23.35 1.93
CA SER A 109 -5.71 22.75 1.57
C SER A 109 -6.26 21.85 2.67
N THR A 110 -5.38 21.10 3.37
CA THR A 110 -5.79 20.24 4.49
C THR A 110 -6.15 21.08 5.72
N GLN A 111 -5.43 22.16 5.99
CA GLN A 111 -5.74 23.08 7.10
C GLN A 111 -7.08 23.79 6.88
N MET A 112 -7.34 24.24 5.64
CA MET A 112 -8.65 24.80 5.28
C MET A 112 -9.80 23.79 5.44
N PHE A 113 -9.58 22.56 5.02
CA PHE A 113 -10.55 21.49 5.23
C PHE A 113 -10.79 21.21 6.73
N GLU A 114 -9.74 21.18 7.55
CA GLU A 114 -9.83 20.98 9.01
C GLU A 114 -10.71 22.05 9.68
N MET A 115 -10.62 23.31 9.21
CA MET A 115 -11.45 24.42 9.72
C MET A 115 -12.93 24.27 9.36
N THR A 116 -13.25 23.63 8.22
CA THR A 116 -14.62 23.48 7.69
C THR A 116 -15.12 22.04 7.75
N GLN A 117 -14.45 21.14 8.47
CA GLN A 117 -14.70 19.71 8.41
C GLN A 117 -16.15 19.34 8.75
N LEU A 118 -16.75 19.93 9.78
CA LEU A 118 -18.15 19.68 10.15
C LEU A 118 -19.12 20.09 9.04
N LEU A 119 -18.92 21.26 8.46
CA LEU A 119 -19.75 21.75 7.36
C LEU A 119 -19.59 20.86 6.13
N THR A 120 -18.35 20.48 5.81
CA THR A 120 -18.05 19.57 4.69
C THR A 120 -18.68 18.19 4.91
N THR A 121 -18.65 17.67 6.16
CA THR A 121 -19.34 16.42 6.51
C THR A 121 -20.84 16.50 6.24
N ALA A 122 -21.48 17.60 6.63
CA ALA A 122 -22.90 17.81 6.37
C ALA A 122 -23.22 17.90 4.86
N HIS A 123 -22.34 18.54 4.08
CA HIS A 123 -22.50 18.61 2.62
C HIS A 123 -22.35 17.23 1.99
N ILE A 124 -21.28 16.48 2.30
CA ILE A 124 -21.08 15.12 1.78
C ILE A 124 -22.30 14.23 2.08
N ARG A 125 -22.79 14.28 3.33
CA ARG A 125 -23.97 13.53 3.72
C ARG A 125 -25.19 13.88 2.88
N ARG A 126 -25.46 15.18 2.70
CA ARG A 126 -26.57 15.67 1.87
C ARG A 126 -26.41 15.22 0.43
N ASP A 127 -25.21 15.39 -0.15
CA ASP A 127 -24.96 15.05 -1.55
C ASP A 127 -25.18 13.54 -1.82
N PHE A 128 -24.93 12.67 -0.82
CA PHE A 128 -25.28 11.26 -0.91
C PHE A 128 -26.79 11.02 -0.79
N MET A 129 -27.48 11.70 0.15
CA MET A 129 -28.94 11.56 0.32
C MET A 129 -29.72 12.06 -0.92
N ASP A 130 -29.20 13.07 -1.58
CA ASP A 130 -29.81 13.67 -2.79
C ASP A 130 -29.34 12.99 -4.09
N GLY A 131 -28.38 12.04 -4.00
CA GLY A 131 -27.78 11.35 -5.16
C GLY A 131 -26.92 12.28 -6.05
N GLU A 132 -26.48 13.40 -5.51
CA GLU A 132 -25.77 14.46 -6.26
C GLU A 132 -24.24 14.36 -6.14
N TYR A 133 -23.70 13.49 -5.28
CA TYR A 133 -22.25 13.37 -5.16
C TYR A 133 -21.58 13.00 -6.49
N ARG A 134 -20.59 13.80 -6.87
CA ARG A 134 -19.73 13.54 -8.04
C ARG A 134 -18.29 13.80 -7.66
N PRO A 135 -17.37 12.83 -7.88
CA PRO A 135 -15.95 13.01 -7.59
C PRO A 135 -15.31 14.00 -8.57
N ASP A 136 -14.39 14.80 -8.06
CA ASP A 136 -13.53 15.66 -8.86
C ASP A 136 -12.45 14.82 -9.58
N PRO A 137 -12.16 15.09 -10.86
CA PRO A 137 -11.08 14.38 -11.59
C PRO A 137 -9.70 14.50 -10.94
N GLY A 138 -9.53 15.43 -10.01
CA GLY A 138 -8.29 15.68 -9.30
C GLY A 138 -7.19 16.30 -10.16
N ASN A 139 -6.11 16.68 -9.52
CA ASN A 139 -4.93 17.21 -10.21
C ASN A 139 -3.99 16.08 -10.61
N LYS A 140 -3.77 15.90 -11.91
CA LYS A 140 -2.87 14.90 -12.48
C LYS A 140 -1.50 15.53 -12.77
N PHE A 141 -0.43 14.94 -12.27
CA PHE A 141 0.93 15.44 -12.50
C PHE A 141 1.96 14.31 -12.57
N PRO A 142 3.03 14.49 -13.37
CA PRO A 142 4.10 13.52 -13.44
C PRO A 142 5.07 13.64 -12.25
N ILE A 143 5.48 12.51 -11.70
CA ILE A 143 6.61 12.42 -10.78
C ILE A 143 7.70 11.53 -11.36
N ASN A 144 8.96 11.85 -11.06
CA ASN A 144 10.09 10.99 -11.45
C ASN A 144 10.52 10.15 -10.25
N GLU A 145 10.23 8.86 -10.29
CA GLU A 145 10.65 7.90 -9.28
C GLU A 145 11.70 6.95 -9.85
N ARG A 146 12.93 7.06 -9.36
CA ARG A 146 14.05 6.17 -9.72
C ARG A 146 14.35 6.13 -11.24
N GLY A 147 14.13 7.24 -11.94
CA GLY A 147 14.32 7.34 -13.38
C GLY A 147 13.12 6.86 -14.22
N HIS A 148 12.01 6.51 -13.58
CA HIS A 148 10.74 6.23 -14.22
C HIS A 148 9.75 7.34 -13.91
N GLN A 149 9.14 7.90 -14.95
CA GLN A 149 8.03 8.83 -14.76
C GLN A 149 6.76 8.05 -14.41
N ARG A 150 6.06 8.54 -13.39
CA ARG A 150 4.75 8.04 -12.98
C ARG A 150 3.76 9.18 -12.99
N TYR A 151 2.54 8.91 -13.36
CA TYR A 151 1.45 9.87 -13.31
C TYR A 151 0.66 9.65 -12.02
N ILE A 152 0.55 10.69 -11.21
CA ILE A 152 -0.12 10.63 -9.92
C ILE A 152 -1.35 11.53 -9.97
N THR A 153 -2.46 11.06 -9.44
CA THR A 153 -3.66 11.87 -9.23
C THR A 153 -3.72 12.32 -7.78
N SER A 154 -3.90 13.62 -7.56
CA SER A 154 -4.13 14.20 -6.24
C SER A 154 -5.59 14.61 -6.13
N ASN A 155 -6.39 13.81 -5.42
CA ASN A 155 -7.79 14.08 -5.15
C ASN A 155 -7.97 15.26 -4.19
N THR A 156 -9.14 15.88 -4.22
CA THR A 156 -9.58 16.89 -3.26
C THR A 156 -9.69 16.29 -1.85
N MET A 157 -9.86 17.12 -0.81
CA MET A 157 -10.04 16.59 0.55
C MET A 157 -11.44 15.97 0.71
N VAL A 158 -12.44 16.44 -0.04
CA VAL A 158 -13.78 15.85 -0.10
C VAL A 158 -13.69 14.43 -0.66
N ASP A 159 -13.10 14.25 -1.84
CA ASP A 159 -12.98 12.93 -2.46
C ASP A 159 -12.11 11.98 -1.65
N LYS A 160 -11.06 12.48 -0.98
CA LYS A 160 -10.28 11.66 -0.04
C LYS A 160 -11.14 11.17 1.12
N THR A 161 -12.03 12.02 1.63
CA THR A 161 -12.96 11.65 2.70
C THR A 161 -13.90 10.55 2.22
N VAL A 162 -14.53 10.73 1.06
CA VAL A 162 -15.42 9.74 0.47
C VAL A 162 -14.66 8.43 0.14
N ASN A 163 -13.47 8.53 -0.41
CA ASN A 163 -12.62 7.36 -0.68
C ASN A 163 -12.28 6.59 0.61
N HIS A 164 -12.00 7.29 1.73
CA HIS A 164 -11.77 6.64 3.02
C HIS A 164 -13.05 6.01 3.55
N LEU A 165 -14.18 6.70 3.48
CA LEU A 165 -15.47 6.16 3.90
C LEU A 165 -15.80 4.87 3.12
N PHE A 166 -15.82 4.94 1.80
CA PHE A 166 -16.11 3.79 0.93
C PHE A 166 -15.14 2.63 1.14
N CYS A 167 -13.83 2.92 1.18
CA CYS A 167 -12.84 1.86 1.32
C CYS A 167 -12.82 1.25 2.71
N ASP A 168 -12.91 2.05 3.78
CA ASP A 168 -12.74 1.54 5.14
C ASP A 168 -14.00 0.81 5.63
N GLU A 169 -15.18 1.32 5.28
CA GLU A 169 -16.45 0.79 5.81
C GLU A 169 -17.10 -0.25 4.88
N VAL A 170 -16.81 -0.23 3.57
CA VAL A 170 -17.46 -1.13 2.61
C VAL A 170 -16.46 -2.00 1.84
N LEU A 171 -15.61 -1.38 1.01
CA LEU A 171 -14.82 -2.14 0.03
C LEU A 171 -13.76 -3.04 0.68
N THR A 172 -13.00 -2.53 1.65
CA THR A 172 -11.97 -3.33 2.35
C THR A 172 -12.59 -4.50 3.12
N PRO A 173 -13.67 -4.33 3.91
CA PRO A 173 -14.39 -5.46 4.50
C PRO A 173 -14.83 -6.50 3.47
N ALA A 174 -15.45 -6.06 2.35
CA ALA A 174 -15.96 -6.95 1.32
C ALA A 174 -14.87 -7.81 0.67
N ILE A 175 -13.70 -7.23 0.36
CA ILE A 175 -12.62 -7.95 -0.35
C ILE A 175 -11.68 -8.74 0.57
N SER A 176 -11.58 -8.38 1.85
CA SER A 176 -10.52 -8.89 2.75
C SER A 176 -10.54 -10.40 2.92
N LYS A 177 -11.73 -11.02 2.97
CA LYS A 177 -11.91 -12.48 3.15
C LYS A 177 -11.41 -13.29 1.94
N TYR A 178 -11.35 -12.68 0.78
CA TYR A 178 -10.95 -13.32 -0.48
C TYR A 178 -9.48 -13.16 -0.81
N LEU A 179 -8.76 -12.37 -0.02
CA LEU A 179 -7.33 -12.20 -0.19
C LEU A 179 -6.57 -13.38 0.42
N ILE A 180 -5.64 -13.94 -0.32
CA ILE A 180 -4.73 -14.95 0.24
C ILE A 180 -3.94 -14.37 1.41
N TYR A 181 -3.63 -15.19 2.42
CA TYR A 181 -2.85 -14.75 3.59
C TYR A 181 -1.52 -14.09 3.21
N ASP A 182 -0.84 -14.63 2.19
CA ASP A 182 0.45 -14.17 1.70
C ASP A 182 0.38 -13.02 0.68
N ASN A 183 -0.78 -12.35 0.55
CA ASN A 183 -0.87 -11.04 -0.09
C ASN A 183 -0.36 -9.98 0.90
N GLY A 184 0.82 -9.43 0.61
CA GLY A 184 1.56 -8.57 1.54
C GLY A 184 1.36 -7.07 1.33
N ALA A 185 0.54 -6.63 0.36
CA ALA A 185 0.40 -5.22 0.01
C ALA A 185 -0.86 -4.59 0.59
N SER A 186 -0.79 -3.30 0.90
CA SER A 186 -1.92 -2.39 1.20
C SER A 186 -2.98 -2.93 2.18
N GLN A 187 -2.59 -3.77 3.13
CA GLN A 187 -3.44 -4.30 4.19
C GLN A 187 -2.90 -3.88 5.55
N LYS A 188 -3.80 -3.76 6.54
CA LYS A 188 -3.41 -3.45 7.93
C LYS A 188 -2.42 -4.51 8.43
N ASP A 189 -1.38 -4.05 9.13
CA ASP A 189 -0.30 -4.88 9.70
C ASP A 189 0.53 -5.69 8.68
N LYS A 190 0.28 -5.51 7.39
CA LYS A 190 1.07 -6.06 6.30
C LYS A 190 1.87 -4.95 5.61
N GLY A 191 2.77 -5.32 4.71
CA GLY A 191 3.65 -4.42 3.99
C GLY A 191 4.92 -5.13 3.55
N VAL A 192 5.90 -4.41 3.03
CA VAL A 192 7.18 -4.99 2.55
C VAL A 192 7.86 -5.85 3.60
N ALA A 193 7.83 -5.44 4.88
CA ALA A 193 8.45 -6.22 5.97
C ALA A 193 7.73 -7.55 6.22
N PHE A 194 6.39 -7.54 6.19
CA PHE A 194 5.58 -8.76 6.27
C PHE A 194 5.89 -9.68 5.08
N HIS A 195 5.80 -9.16 3.87
CA HIS A 195 6.02 -9.95 2.66
C HIS A 195 7.43 -10.57 2.63
N ARG A 196 8.47 -9.82 3.04
CA ARG A 196 9.83 -10.36 3.16
C ARG A 196 9.93 -11.50 4.17
N ARG A 197 9.30 -11.36 5.35
CA ARG A 197 9.27 -12.47 6.33
C ARG A 197 8.59 -13.71 5.75
N ARG A 198 7.46 -13.54 5.05
CA ARG A 198 6.76 -14.67 4.40
C ARG A 198 7.61 -15.30 3.30
N PHE A 199 8.25 -14.47 2.47
CA PHE A 199 9.17 -14.93 1.44
C PHE A 199 10.32 -15.77 2.01
N GLU A 200 10.98 -15.26 3.05
CA GLU A 200 12.08 -15.95 3.74
C GLU A 200 11.59 -17.24 4.42
N ALA A 201 10.38 -17.22 5.00
CA ALA A 201 9.75 -18.40 5.59
C ALA A 201 9.45 -19.47 4.52
N HIS A 202 8.93 -19.10 3.35
CA HIS A 202 8.68 -20.04 2.26
C HIS A 202 9.96 -20.72 1.77
N LEU A 203 11.05 -19.97 1.61
CA LEU A 203 12.33 -20.56 1.21
C LEU A 203 12.92 -21.50 2.29
N HIS A 204 12.74 -21.14 3.56
CA HIS A 204 13.17 -22.00 4.67
C HIS A 204 12.31 -23.27 4.76
N GLN A 205 10.98 -23.15 4.65
CA GLN A 205 10.05 -24.28 4.65
C GLN A 205 10.33 -25.21 3.46
N TYR A 206 10.56 -24.65 2.27
CA TYR A 206 10.97 -25.43 1.10
C TYR A 206 12.22 -26.27 1.41
N TYR A 207 13.26 -25.66 2.00
CA TYR A 207 14.49 -26.37 2.37
C TYR A 207 14.22 -27.48 3.40
N MET A 208 13.40 -27.21 4.41
CA MET A 208 13.04 -28.22 5.42
C MET A 208 12.23 -29.40 4.85
N GLU A 209 11.40 -29.14 3.84
CA GLU A 209 10.60 -30.17 3.17
C GLU A 209 11.47 -31.06 2.24
N HIS A 210 12.50 -30.50 1.59
CA HIS A 210 13.28 -31.20 0.56
C HIS A 210 14.70 -31.59 1.01
N GLY A 211 15.18 -31.08 2.13
CA GLY A 211 16.52 -31.33 2.64
C GLY A 211 17.66 -30.78 1.77
N SER A 212 17.34 -29.98 0.74
CA SER A 212 18.32 -29.44 -0.20
C SER A 212 17.92 -28.06 -0.73
N ASN A 213 18.85 -27.36 -1.36
CA ASN A 213 18.59 -26.10 -2.07
C ASN A 213 18.35 -26.32 -3.57
N GLU A 214 18.21 -27.56 -4.00
CA GLU A 214 17.82 -27.90 -5.37
C GLU A 214 16.36 -27.60 -5.56
N GLY A 215 16.08 -26.69 -6.49
CA GLY A 215 14.74 -26.20 -6.78
C GLY A 215 14.79 -24.87 -7.51
N TYR A 216 13.62 -24.38 -7.83
CA TYR A 216 13.45 -23.21 -8.68
C TYR A 216 12.44 -22.25 -8.06
N ILE A 217 12.66 -20.98 -8.35
CA ILE A 217 11.71 -19.90 -8.08
C ILE A 217 11.29 -19.26 -9.41
N LEU A 218 9.99 -19.19 -9.62
CA LEU A 218 9.36 -18.39 -10.66
C LEU A 218 9.08 -17.00 -10.06
N LEU A 219 9.64 -15.96 -10.65
CA LEU A 219 9.40 -14.56 -10.32
C LEU A 219 8.62 -13.93 -11.46
N VAL A 220 7.50 -13.28 -11.16
CA VAL A 220 6.58 -12.70 -12.14
C VAL A 220 6.29 -11.24 -11.79
N ASP A 221 6.12 -10.42 -12.83
CA ASP A 221 5.76 -9.01 -12.73
C ASP A 221 4.76 -8.67 -13.85
N TYR A 222 3.79 -7.80 -13.59
CA TYR A 222 2.89 -7.33 -14.65
C TYR A 222 3.48 -6.13 -15.41
N SER A 223 3.17 -6.02 -16.67
CA SER A 223 3.57 -4.90 -17.51
C SER A 223 2.59 -3.74 -17.34
N GLY A 224 3.03 -2.67 -16.66
CA GLY A 224 2.19 -1.49 -16.46
C GLY A 224 0.89 -1.78 -15.71
N TYR A 225 0.97 -2.49 -14.59
CA TYR A 225 -0.15 -3.08 -13.85
C TYR A 225 -1.36 -2.15 -13.76
N TYR A 226 -1.27 -1.04 -13.04
CA TYR A 226 -2.38 -0.11 -12.87
C TYR A 226 -2.89 0.51 -14.18
N ALA A 227 -1.99 0.81 -15.12
CA ALA A 227 -2.35 1.44 -16.39
C ALA A 227 -3.08 0.50 -17.36
N ASN A 228 -3.06 -0.81 -17.12
CA ASN A 228 -3.65 -1.81 -18.01
C ASN A 228 -4.92 -2.46 -17.48
N ILE A 229 -5.44 -2.05 -16.33
CA ILE A 229 -6.70 -2.56 -15.79
C ILE A 229 -7.86 -1.98 -16.60
N PRO A 230 -8.64 -2.79 -17.36
CA PRO A 230 -9.84 -2.34 -18.04
C PRO A 230 -10.94 -2.00 -17.03
N HIS A 231 -11.69 -0.91 -17.25
CA HIS A 231 -12.71 -0.46 -16.30
C HIS A 231 -13.90 -1.42 -16.20
N ASP A 232 -14.36 -1.99 -17.33
CA ASP A 232 -15.41 -2.99 -17.36
C ASP A 232 -15.07 -4.23 -16.53
N LYS A 233 -13.84 -4.75 -16.68
CA LYS A 233 -13.36 -5.86 -15.89
C LYS A 233 -13.11 -5.50 -14.42
N CYS A 234 -12.73 -4.27 -14.14
CA CYS A 234 -12.60 -3.79 -12.77
C CYS A 234 -13.96 -3.71 -12.07
N ILE A 235 -14.99 -3.21 -12.76
CA ILE A 235 -16.37 -3.18 -12.29
C ILE A 235 -16.86 -4.61 -12.02
N GLU A 236 -16.72 -5.52 -12.99
CA GLU A 236 -17.09 -6.94 -12.85
C GLU A 236 -16.50 -7.57 -11.56
N VAL A 237 -15.20 -7.33 -11.30
CA VAL A 237 -14.53 -7.87 -10.13
C VAL A 237 -15.03 -7.25 -8.84
N LEU A 238 -15.22 -5.93 -8.80
CA LEU A 238 -15.66 -5.24 -7.58
C LEU A 238 -17.12 -5.53 -7.26
N ASP A 239 -18.01 -5.48 -8.25
CA ASP A 239 -19.44 -5.80 -8.09
C ASP A 239 -19.58 -7.24 -7.57
N TYR A 240 -18.83 -8.21 -8.10
CA TYR A 240 -18.85 -9.61 -7.62
C TYR A 240 -18.62 -9.73 -6.10
N PHE A 241 -17.73 -8.91 -5.52
CA PHE A 241 -17.49 -8.95 -4.08
C PHE A 241 -18.49 -8.10 -3.30
N LEU A 242 -18.90 -6.94 -3.82
CA LEU A 242 -19.87 -6.07 -3.19
C LEU A 242 -21.24 -6.75 -3.06
N GLU A 243 -21.75 -7.34 -4.13
CA GLU A 243 -23.03 -8.08 -4.14
C GLU A 243 -23.07 -9.24 -3.15
N ARG A 244 -21.93 -9.86 -2.86
CA ARG A 244 -21.84 -11.01 -1.95
C ARG A 244 -21.71 -10.60 -0.47
N GLU A 245 -21.19 -9.42 -0.19
CA GLU A 245 -20.76 -9.04 1.14
C GLU A 245 -21.51 -7.85 1.72
N VAL A 246 -22.19 -7.07 0.89
CA VAL A 246 -22.98 -5.92 1.31
C VAL A 246 -24.45 -6.33 1.38
N GLU A 247 -24.97 -6.42 2.61
CA GLU A 247 -26.35 -6.89 2.85
C GLU A 247 -27.39 -5.79 2.64
N ASP A 248 -27.03 -4.51 2.91
CA ASP A 248 -27.95 -3.39 2.73
C ASP A 248 -28.03 -2.97 1.26
N PRO A 249 -29.22 -3.08 0.61
CA PRO A 249 -29.37 -2.81 -0.82
C PRO A 249 -29.01 -1.37 -1.21
N GLU A 250 -29.27 -0.39 -0.32
CA GLU A 250 -28.97 1.01 -0.61
C GLU A 250 -27.47 1.27 -0.52
N THR A 251 -26.78 0.71 0.47
CA THR A 251 -25.32 0.73 0.56
C THR A 251 -24.68 0.06 -0.66
N LEU A 252 -25.23 -1.06 -1.12
CA LEU A 252 -24.76 -1.74 -2.33
C LEU A 252 -24.90 -0.84 -3.56
N LEU A 253 -26.08 -0.29 -3.79
CA LEU A 253 -26.34 0.60 -4.92
C LEU A 253 -25.39 1.81 -4.95
N ILE A 254 -25.20 2.48 -3.80
CA ILE A 254 -24.27 3.61 -3.69
C ILE A 254 -22.84 3.17 -3.96
N SER A 255 -22.43 2.00 -3.46
CA SER A 255 -21.08 1.46 -3.64
C SER A 255 -20.76 1.13 -5.10
N GLU A 256 -21.71 0.54 -5.82
CA GLU A 256 -21.62 0.29 -7.25
C GLU A 256 -21.55 1.59 -8.06
N MET A 257 -22.39 2.56 -7.70
CA MET A 257 -22.37 3.90 -8.32
C MET A 257 -21.00 4.57 -8.08
N LEU A 258 -20.49 4.55 -6.85
CA LEU A 258 -19.17 5.12 -6.52
C LEU A 258 -18.04 4.44 -7.29
N THR A 259 -18.07 3.12 -7.41
CA THR A 259 -17.09 2.38 -8.22
C THR A 259 -17.03 2.92 -9.65
N ARG A 260 -18.19 3.07 -10.29
CA ARG A 260 -18.29 3.59 -11.66
C ARG A 260 -17.85 5.05 -11.76
N LEU A 261 -18.27 5.89 -10.81
CA LEU A 261 -17.91 7.32 -10.79
C LEU A 261 -16.41 7.52 -10.56
N ILE A 262 -15.81 6.77 -9.65
CA ILE A 262 -14.36 6.83 -9.38
C ILE A 262 -13.58 6.39 -10.63
N LEU A 263 -13.94 5.26 -11.26
CA LEU A 263 -13.29 4.78 -12.48
C LEU A 263 -13.42 5.78 -13.63
N LYS A 264 -14.57 6.47 -13.75
CA LYS A 264 -14.77 7.51 -14.75
C LYS A 264 -13.74 8.65 -14.61
N THR A 265 -13.29 9.00 -13.39
CA THR A 265 -12.26 10.03 -13.21
C THR A 265 -10.88 9.62 -13.76
N PHE A 266 -10.67 8.34 -14.04
CA PHE A 266 -9.41 7.80 -14.57
C PHE A 266 -9.43 7.64 -16.09
N GLU A 267 -10.57 7.79 -16.73
CA GLU A 267 -10.69 7.78 -18.19
C GLU A 267 -9.74 8.81 -18.82
N GLN A 268 -9.18 8.45 -19.94
CA GLN A 268 -8.28 9.32 -20.69
C GLN A 268 -8.92 9.69 -22.03
N ASP A 269 -8.89 10.96 -22.37
CA ASP A 269 -9.34 11.44 -23.67
C ASP A 269 -8.43 10.88 -24.79
N VAL A 270 -9.06 10.24 -25.76
CA VAL A 270 -8.41 9.64 -26.94
C VAL A 270 -9.05 10.14 -28.25
N SER A 271 -9.74 11.28 -28.21
CA SER A 271 -10.48 11.86 -29.34
C SER A 271 -9.59 12.08 -30.59
N ARG A 272 -8.30 12.34 -30.38
CA ARG A 272 -7.29 12.54 -31.44
C ARG A 272 -6.80 11.27 -32.14
N PHE A 273 -7.20 10.10 -31.64
CA PHE A 273 -6.74 8.81 -32.20
C PHE A 273 -7.82 8.16 -33.05
N SER A 274 -7.39 7.35 -34.03
CA SER A 274 -8.30 6.53 -34.82
C SER A 274 -8.89 5.38 -34.00
N ASP A 275 -9.99 4.80 -34.48
CA ASP A 275 -10.64 3.68 -33.80
C ASP A 275 -9.73 2.44 -33.74
N GLU A 276 -8.86 2.23 -34.75
CA GLU A 276 -7.86 1.16 -34.76
C GLU A 276 -6.78 1.38 -33.70
N GLU A 277 -6.32 2.62 -33.52
CA GLU A 277 -5.35 2.97 -32.47
C GLU A 277 -5.96 2.79 -31.07
N ILE A 278 -7.21 3.19 -30.90
CA ILE A 278 -7.95 3.01 -29.64
C ILE A 278 -8.12 1.51 -29.33
N ALA A 279 -8.50 0.71 -30.34
CA ALA A 279 -8.60 -0.74 -30.18
C ALA A 279 -7.25 -1.39 -29.81
N ALA A 280 -6.17 -0.93 -30.42
CA ALA A 280 -4.82 -1.37 -30.08
C ALA A 280 -4.41 -0.96 -28.65
N MET A 281 -4.80 0.23 -28.18
CA MET A 281 -4.60 0.65 -26.78
C MET A 281 -5.41 -0.21 -25.81
N MET A 282 -6.66 -0.55 -26.16
CA MET A 282 -7.48 -1.43 -25.32
C MET A 282 -6.90 -2.84 -25.22
N ALA A 283 -6.39 -3.41 -26.31
CA ALA A 283 -5.76 -4.72 -26.32
C ALA A 283 -4.34 -4.72 -25.74
N GLY A 284 -3.59 -3.66 -25.94
CA GLY A 284 -2.18 -3.55 -25.60
C GLY A 284 -1.89 -2.78 -24.33
N LYS A 285 -0.64 -2.33 -24.21
CA LYS A 285 -0.18 -1.52 -23.09
C LYS A 285 -0.48 -0.04 -23.32
N VAL A 286 -1.16 0.58 -22.35
CA VAL A 286 -1.46 2.02 -22.38
C VAL A 286 -0.32 2.83 -21.73
N ASN A 287 -0.03 3.98 -22.33
CA ASN A 287 0.83 4.98 -21.70
C ASN A 287 0.01 5.80 -20.69
N PRO A 288 0.32 5.76 -19.39
CA PRO A 288 -0.42 6.54 -18.38
C PRO A 288 -0.23 8.07 -18.54
N MET A 289 0.73 8.49 -19.36
CA MET A 289 1.02 9.89 -19.68
C MET A 289 0.53 10.29 -21.08
N LEU A 290 -0.50 9.62 -21.60
CA LEU A 290 -0.98 9.77 -22.97
C LEU A 290 -1.24 11.25 -23.34
N ASN A 291 -1.86 12.00 -22.43
CA ASN A 291 -2.26 13.39 -22.63
C ASN A 291 -1.32 14.42 -21.98
N CYS A 292 -0.14 14.00 -21.52
CA CYS A 292 0.82 14.92 -20.91
C CYS A 292 1.49 15.79 -21.98
N GLY A 293 1.29 17.12 -21.89
CA GLY A 293 1.85 18.09 -22.84
C GLY A 293 1.13 18.14 -24.20
N VAL A 294 -0.06 17.56 -24.29
CA VAL A 294 -0.93 17.66 -25.48
C VAL A 294 -1.71 18.98 -25.40
N ASP A 295 -1.90 19.60 -26.55
CA ASP A 295 -2.71 20.80 -26.67
C ASP A 295 -4.16 20.53 -26.21
N PRO A 296 -4.73 21.33 -25.30
CA PRO A 296 -6.09 21.15 -24.82
C PRO A 296 -7.15 21.13 -25.94
N GLU A 297 -6.92 21.82 -27.05
CA GLU A 297 -7.83 21.83 -28.20
C GLU A 297 -7.99 20.47 -28.87
N LEU A 298 -6.98 19.59 -28.73
CA LEU A 298 -7.02 18.22 -29.24
C LEU A 298 -7.71 17.24 -28.29
N LEU A 299 -8.10 17.68 -27.11
CA LEU A 299 -8.76 16.89 -26.06
C LEU A 299 -10.23 17.27 -25.99
N THR A 300 -11.01 16.86 -26.99
CA THR A 300 -12.44 17.28 -27.13
C THR A 300 -13.38 16.52 -26.22
N GLY A 301 -12.95 15.41 -25.60
CA GLY A 301 -13.79 14.57 -24.73
C GLY A 301 -14.76 13.66 -25.50
N GLU A 302 -14.73 13.63 -26.83
CA GLU A 302 -15.64 12.83 -27.65
C GLU A 302 -15.40 11.32 -27.53
N LYS A 303 -14.14 10.92 -27.36
CA LYS A 303 -13.75 9.52 -27.20
C LYS A 303 -12.93 9.34 -25.94
N MET A 304 -13.41 8.48 -25.05
CA MET A 304 -12.75 8.20 -23.76
C MET A 304 -12.25 6.77 -23.68
N LEU A 305 -10.98 6.60 -23.32
CA LEU A 305 -10.36 5.29 -23.08
C LEU A 305 -10.70 4.81 -21.66
N ARG A 306 -11.46 3.74 -21.55
CA ARG A 306 -11.89 3.12 -20.29
C ARG A 306 -10.87 2.08 -19.81
N LYS A 307 -9.64 2.52 -19.60
CA LYS A 307 -8.54 1.65 -19.18
C LYS A 307 -7.54 2.42 -18.32
N GLY A 308 -7.11 1.76 -17.25
CA GLY A 308 -6.15 2.29 -16.29
C GLY A 308 -6.78 2.83 -15.04
N VAL A 309 -6.11 2.58 -13.92
CA VAL A 309 -6.46 3.06 -12.58
C VAL A 309 -5.34 3.96 -12.11
N ASP A 310 -5.64 5.03 -11.40
CA ASP A 310 -4.64 5.99 -10.95
C ASP A 310 -3.66 5.40 -9.92
N ILE A 311 -2.61 6.16 -9.63
CA ILE A 311 -1.69 5.82 -8.55
C ILE A 311 -1.80 6.92 -7.50
N GLY A 312 -2.28 6.56 -6.29
CA GLY A 312 -2.27 7.47 -5.14
C GLY A 312 -3.58 7.53 -4.35
N SER A 313 -4.68 7.03 -4.88
CA SER A 313 -5.95 6.92 -4.16
C SER A 313 -6.06 5.62 -3.36
N GLN A 314 -6.93 5.58 -2.36
CA GLN A 314 -7.19 4.37 -1.58
C GLN A 314 -7.99 3.33 -2.37
N PRO A 315 -9.03 3.69 -3.15
CA PRO A 315 -9.73 2.75 -4.03
C PRO A 315 -8.76 2.03 -4.99
N SER A 316 -7.83 2.77 -5.61
CA SER A 316 -6.83 2.15 -6.49
C SER A 316 -5.94 1.13 -5.77
N GLN A 317 -5.61 1.37 -4.48
CA GLN A 317 -4.85 0.40 -3.69
C GLN A 317 -5.67 -0.87 -3.43
N ASN A 318 -6.97 -0.74 -3.13
CA ASN A 318 -7.86 -1.88 -2.95
C ASN A 318 -8.04 -2.66 -4.25
N VAL A 319 -8.24 -1.98 -5.37
CA VAL A 319 -8.22 -2.62 -6.70
C VAL A 319 -6.90 -3.36 -6.90
N GLY A 320 -5.77 -2.73 -6.62
CA GLY A 320 -4.43 -3.32 -6.80
C GLY A 320 -4.19 -4.61 -6.00
N ILE A 321 -4.87 -4.82 -4.88
CA ILE A 321 -4.72 -6.04 -4.09
C ILE A 321 -5.75 -7.13 -4.43
N ILE A 322 -6.95 -6.79 -4.90
CA ILE A 322 -7.99 -7.77 -5.19
C ILE A 322 -8.05 -8.18 -6.66
N TYR A 323 -7.77 -7.27 -7.59
CA TYR A 323 -8.00 -7.48 -9.01
C TYR A 323 -7.41 -8.79 -9.58
N PRO A 324 -6.17 -9.22 -9.24
CA PRO A 324 -5.63 -10.49 -9.70
C PRO A 324 -6.02 -11.69 -8.81
N TYR A 325 -7.15 -11.65 -8.12
CA TYR A 325 -7.57 -12.73 -7.19
C TYR A 325 -7.66 -14.11 -7.87
N ARG A 326 -8.02 -14.15 -9.15
CA ARG A 326 -8.09 -15.43 -9.89
C ARG A 326 -6.71 -16.03 -10.11
N VAL A 327 -5.69 -15.22 -10.34
CA VAL A 327 -4.30 -15.69 -10.42
C VAL A 327 -3.85 -16.26 -9.08
N ASP A 328 -4.22 -15.61 -7.96
CA ASP A 328 -3.96 -16.11 -6.62
C ASP A 328 -4.68 -17.44 -6.36
N ASN A 329 -5.96 -17.55 -6.75
CA ASN A 329 -6.76 -18.77 -6.64
C ASN A 329 -6.22 -19.89 -7.53
N TYR A 330 -5.83 -19.59 -8.76
CA TYR A 330 -5.18 -20.54 -9.64
C TYR A 330 -3.92 -21.11 -8.98
N ALA A 331 -3.05 -20.25 -8.44
CA ALA A 331 -1.84 -20.69 -7.75
C ALA A 331 -2.13 -21.56 -6.54
N LYS A 332 -3.01 -21.09 -5.64
CA LYS A 332 -3.24 -21.73 -4.33
C LYS A 332 -4.20 -22.89 -4.39
N ILE A 333 -5.29 -22.78 -5.15
CA ILE A 333 -6.38 -23.77 -5.17
C ILE A 333 -6.18 -24.75 -6.32
N VAL A 334 -6.04 -24.25 -7.56
CA VAL A 334 -5.98 -25.12 -8.73
C VAL A 334 -4.65 -25.86 -8.81
N ARG A 335 -3.53 -25.17 -8.57
CA ARG A 335 -2.18 -25.76 -8.68
C ARG A 335 -1.60 -26.20 -7.32
N GLY A 336 -2.25 -25.90 -6.20
CA GLY A 336 -1.83 -26.30 -4.87
C GLY A 336 -0.46 -25.81 -4.44
N ILE A 337 0.00 -24.66 -4.94
CA ILE A 337 1.34 -24.15 -4.68
C ILE A 337 1.44 -23.65 -3.25
N LYS A 338 2.16 -24.35 -2.39
CA LYS A 338 2.36 -23.99 -0.99
C LYS A 338 3.14 -22.66 -0.86
N HIS A 339 4.25 -22.56 -1.57
CA HIS A 339 5.21 -21.45 -1.49
C HIS A 339 4.94 -20.39 -2.56
N TYR A 340 3.77 -19.74 -2.48
CA TYR A 340 3.32 -18.66 -3.34
C TYR A 340 2.94 -17.44 -2.52
N ALA A 341 3.36 -16.26 -2.95
CA ALA A 341 2.90 -14.99 -2.37
C ALA A 341 2.94 -13.87 -3.41
N ARG A 342 2.13 -12.82 -3.17
CA ARG A 342 2.02 -11.65 -4.03
C ARG A 342 2.18 -10.35 -3.24
N TYR A 343 2.84 -9.39 -3.86
CA TYR A 343 2.95 -8.01 -3.39
C TYR A 343 2.57 -7.07 -4.52
N THR A 344 1.29 -6.71 -4.62
CA THR A 344 0.68 -5.94 -5.71
C THR A 344 0.90 -6.62 -7.07
N ASP A 345 1.87 -6.16 -7.84
CA ASP A 345 2.27 -6.63 -9.17
C ASP A 345 3.42 -7.65 -9.16
N ASP A 346 4.20 -7.70 -8.09
CA ASP A 346 5.30 -8.65 -7.91
C ASP A 346 4.81 -9.93 -7.21
N PHE A 347 4.94 -11.10 -7.82
CA PHE A 347 4.60 -12.38 -7.21
C PHE A 347 5.58 -13.50 -7.56
N TYR A 348 5.57 -14.56 -6.78
CA TYR A 348 6.47 -15.68 -6.97
C TYR A 348 5.83 -17.02 -6.62
N ALA A 349 6.39 -18.08 -7.20
CA ALA A 349 6.09 -19.47 -6.87
C ALA A 349 7.39 -20.26 -6.74
N VAL A 350 7.47 -21.19 -5.79
CA VAL A 350 8.65 -22.06 -5.59
C VAL A 350 8.23 -23.52 -5.80
N SER A 351 9.06 -24.29 -6.50
CA SER A 351 8.90 -25.72 -6.72
C SER A 351 10.26 -26.38 -6.97
N ASP A 352 10.33 -27.68 -6.79
CA ASP A 352 11.43 -28.55 -7.15
C ASP A 352 11.55 -28.76 -8.68
N SER A 353 10.42 -28.72 -9.41
CA SER A 353 10.39 -28.90 -10.86
C SER A 353 10.30 -27.58 -11.61
N LYS A 354 11.24 -27.37 -12.53
CA LYS A 354 11.23 -26.26 -13.46
C LYS A 354 10.08 -26.38 -14.47
N GLU A 355 9.81 -27.58 -14.94
CA GLU A 355 8.75 -27.91 -15.92
C GLU A 355 7.37 -27.59 -15.32
N PHE A 356 7.17 -27.93 -14.05
CA PHE A 356 5.97 -27.55 -13.31
C PHE A 356 5.78 -26.02 -13.28
N LEU A 357 6.85 -25.26 -12.95
CA LEU A 357 6.77 -23.79 -12.92
C LEU A 357 6.54 -23.18 -14.31
N VAL A 358 7.03 -23.82 -15.39
CA VAL A 358 6.71 -23.39 -16.77
C VAL A 358 5.21 -23.57 -17.02
N SER A 359 4.63 -24.73 -16.67
CA SER A 359 3.19 -24.95 -16.82
C SER A 359 2.34 -24.02 -15.96
N VAL A 360 2.81 -23.67 -14.77
CA VAL A 360 2.16 -22.67 -13.90
C VAL A 360 2.18 -21.29 -14.53
N LEU A 361 3.31 -20.90 -15.14
CA LEU A 361 3.42 -19.60 -15.82
C LEU A 361 2.45 -19.49 -17.01
N GLU A 362 2.25 -20.57 -17.79
CA GLU A 362 1.24 -20.57 -18.84
C GLU A 362 -0.18 -20.35 -18.30
N GLY A 363 -0.51 -20.99 -17.18
CA GLY A 363 -1.78 -20.75 -16.50
C GLY A 363 -1.91 -19.32 -15.98
N PHE A 364 -0.84 -18.74 -15.42
CA PHE A 364 -0.83 -17.32 -15.01
C PHE A 364 -1.08 -16.39 -16.20
N ARG A 365 -0.49 -16.67 -17.36
CA ARG A 365 -0.74 -15.89 -18.59
C ARG A 365 -2.20 -15.93 -18.99
N LYS A 366 -2.81 -17.12 -18.95
CA LYS A 366 -4.22 -17.29 -19.30
C LYS A 366 -5.13 -16.54 -18.35
N GLU A 367 -5.00 -16.78 -17.03
CA GLU A 367 -5.81 -16.11 -16.01
C GLU A 367 -5.62 -14.58 -16.04
N ALA A 368 -4.40 -14.10 -16.25
CA ALA A 368 -4.12 -12.66 -16.34
C ALA A 368 -4.75 -12.04 -17.60
N ALA A 369 -4.66 -12.72 -18.75
CA ALA A 369 -5.17 -12.21 -20.01
C ALA A 369 -6.71 -12.06 -20.02
N GLU A 370 -7.44 -12.96 -19.34
CA GLU A 370 -8.90 -12.85 -19.18
C GLU A 370 -9.34 -11.54 -18.51
N TYR A 371 -8.47 -10.97 -17.67
CA TYR A 371 -8.68 -9.70 -16.98
C TYR A 371 -7.86 -8.54 -17.59
N GLY A 372 -7.37 -8.68 -18.82
CA GLY A 372 -6.63 -7.64 -19.51
C GLY A 372 -5.26 -7.32 -18.90
N LEU A 373 -4.75 -8.16 -17.97
CA LEU A 373 -3.42 -8.02 -17.39
C LEU A 373 -2.36 -8.68 -18.29
N ILE A 374 -1.24 -8.00 -18.45
CA ILE A 374 -0.14 -8.46 -19.32
C ILE A 374 1.06 -8.81 -18.45
N ILE A 375 1.53 -10.05 -18.51
CA ILE A 375 2.75 -10.48 -17.83
C ILE A 375 3.97 -9.86 -18.53
N ASN A 376 4.90 -9.35 -17.75
CA ASN A 376 6.13 -8.75 -18.24
C ASN A 376 7.19 -9.80 -18.55
N GLU A 377 7.27 -10.26 -19.79
CA GLU A 377 8.19 -11.32 -20.20
C GLU A 377 9.67 -10.98 -19.93
N LYS A 378 10.06 -9.69 -20.00
CA LYS A 378 11.44 -9.27 -19.76
C LYS A 378 11.87 -9.38 -18.30
N LYS A 379 10.91 -9.30 -17.37
CA LYS A 379 11.16 -9.40 -15.94
C LYS A 379 10.82 -10.78 -15.36
N THR A 380 9.90 -11.50 -16.00
CA THR A 380 9.50 -12.85 -15.60
C THR A 380 10.64 -13.84 -15.85
N ARG A 381 10.97 -14.65 -14.84
CA ARG A 381 12.07 -15.60 -14.93
C ARG A 381 11.94 -16.73 -13.92
N ILE A 382 12.40 -17.91 -14.33
CA ILE A 382 12.60 -19.06 -13.46
C ILE A 382 14.09 -19.17 -13.16
N VAL A 383 14.46 -19.20 -11.89
CA VAL A 383 15.86 -19.19 -11.42
C VAL A 383 16.06 -20.31 -10.41
N LYS A 384 17.23 -20.96 -10.41
CA LYS A 384 17.60 -21.92 -9.35
C LYS A 384 17.70 -21.22 -7.99
N LEU A 385 17.24 -21.87 -6.91
CA LEU A 385 17.31 -21.32 -5.56
C LEU A 385 18.75 -21.14 -5.06
N SER A 386 19.67 -21.97 -5.54
CA SER A 386 21.11 -21.86 -5.27
C SER A 386 21.76 -20.64 -5.92
N SER A 387 21.21 -20.17 -7.04
CA SER A 387 21.69 -18.99 -7.75
C SER A 387 21.23 -17.71 -7.07
N GLN A 388 21.89 -16.57 -7.38
CA GLN A 388 21.43 -15.28 -6.89
C GLN A 388 20.24 -14.76 -7.71
N PHE A 389 19.14 -14.47 -7.04
CA PHE A 389 17.96 -13.83 -7.63
C PHE A 389 17.53 -12.62 -6.80
N ARG A 390 16.69 -11.78 -7.38
CA ARG A 390 16.23 -10.54 -6.75
C ARG A 390 14.72 -10.54 -6.59
N HIS A 391 14.26 -10.23 -5.35
CA HIS A 391 12.87 -9.99 -5.04
C HIS A 391 12.72 -8.77 -4.12
N LEU A 392 11.78 -7.86 -4.38
CA LEU A 392 11.54 -6.61 -3.64
C LEU A 392 12.84 -5.88 -3.24
N GLN A 393 13.75 -5.70 -4.21
CA GLN A 393 15.03 -4.97 -4.09
C GLN A 393 16.11 -5.63 -3.20
N VAL A 394 15.87 -6.81 -2.68
CA VAL A 394 16.86 -7.63 -1.98
C VAL A 394 17.34 -8.74 -2.91
N CYS A 395 18.63 -9.01 -2.89
CA CYS A 395 19.22 -10.17 -3.55
C CYS A 395 19.26 -11.33 -2.56
N TYR A 396 18.77 -12.49 -2.99
CA TYR A 396 18.70 -13.71 -2.21
C TYR A 396 19.46 -14.83 -2.89
N SER A 397 19.97 -15.79 -2.11
CA SER A 397 20.38 -17.12 -2.56
C SER A 397 20.26 -18.10 -1.39
N LEU A 398 19.86 -19.34 -1.67
CA LEU A 398 19.74 -20.41 -0.69
C LEU A 398 20.99 -21.29 -0.78
N THR A 399 21.72 -21.44 0.31
CA THR A 399 22.93 -22.29 0.34
C THR A 399 22.57 -23.77 0.52
N GLU A 400 23.52 -24.68 0.24
CA GLU A 400 23.37 -26.11 0.47
C GLU A 400 23.08 -26.47 1.94
N SER A 401 23.54 -25.63 2.87
CA SER A 401 23.26 -25.78 4.32
C SER A 401 21.93 -25.19 4.76
N GLY A 402 21.04 -24.78 3.84
CA GLY A 402 19.74 -24.17 4.13
C GLY A 402 19.80 -22.71 4.59
N ARG A 403 21.00 -22.12 4.64
CA ARG A 403 21.13 -20.71 5.03
C ARG A 403 20.69 -19.79 3.90
N LEU A 404 19.78 -18.86 4.19
CA LEU A 404 19.38 -17.84 3.26
C LEU A 404 20.32 -16.63 3.31
N ILE A 405 21.05 -16.38 2.23
CA ILE A 405 21.90 -15.21 2.08
C ILE A 405 21.06 -14.04 1.57
N ARG A 406 21.20 -12.87 2.21
CA ARG A 406 20.52 -11.63 1.85
C ARG A 406 21.56 -10.54 1.59
N LYS A 407 21.47 -9.88 0.45
CA LYS A 407 22.39 -8.78 0.07
C LYS A 407 21.61 -7.60 -0.52
N ILE A 408 22.08 -6.38 -0.23
CA ILE A 408 21.59 -5.20 -0.92
C ILE A 408 22.03 -5.25 -2.39
N HIS A 409 21.13 -4.86 -3.29
CA HIS A 409 21.50 -4.78 -4.70
C HIS A 409 22.49 -3.63 -4.94
N PRO A 410 23.63 -3.84 -5.64
CA PRO A 410 24.68 -2.82 -5.80
C PRO A 410 24.18 -1.49 -6.40
N LYS A 411 23.22 -1.55 -7.32
CA LYS A 411 22.60 -0.34 -7.90
C LYS A 411 21.92 0.56 -6.84
N ASN A 412 21.46 0.01 -5.70
CA ASN A 412 20.87 0.82 -4.63
C ASN A 412 21.94 1.66 -3.92
N ILE A 413 23.12 1.07 -3.66
CA ILE A 413 24.26 1.80 -3.08
C ILE A 413 24.74 2.89 -4.05
N THR A 414 24.94 2.53 -5.32
CA THR A 414 25.39 3.50 -6.34
C THR A 414 24.42 4.67 -6.48
N ARG A 415 23.10 4.41 -6.45
CA ARG A 415 22.07 5.44 -6.51
C ARG A 415 22.13 6.37 -5.30
N GLU A 416 22.26 5.83 -4.10
CA GLU A 416 22.35 6.63 -2.88
C GLU A 416 23.63 7.47 -2.86
N ARG A 417 24.78 6.94 -3.31
CA ARG A 417 26.01 7.72 -3.48
C ARG A 417 25.81 8.92 -4.41
N ARG A 418 25.13 8.71 -5.54
CA ARG A 418 24.82 9.80 -6.51
C ARG A 418 23.87 10.82 -5.89
N LYS A 419 22.87 10.37 -5.12
CA LYS A 419 21.91 11.22 -4.43
C LYS A 419 22.58 12.09 -3.37
N LEU A 420 23.48 11.54 -2.54
CA LEU A 420 24.23 12.30 -1.54
C LEU A 420 25.09 13.40 -2.20
N LYS A 421 25.78 13.08 -3.31
CA LYS A 421 26.53 14.09 -4.07
C LYS A 421 25.64 15.19 -4.67
N ALA A 422 24.44 14.84 -5.13
CA ALA A 422 23.47 15.81 -5.62
C ALA A 422 22.93 16.69 -4.46
N TYR A 423 22.65 16.08 -3.32
CA TYR A 423 22.22 16.83 -2.12
C TYR A 423 23.28 17.78 -1.61
N LYS A 424 24.58 17.43 -1.68
CA LYS A 424 25.67 18.36 -1.34
C LYS A 424 25.58 19.63 -2.19
N ARG A 425 25.45 19.47 -3.52
CA ARG A 425 25.32 20.60 -4.45
C ARG A 425 24.09 21.46 -4.17
N LEU A 426 22.94 20.84 -3.84
CA LEU A 426 21.72 21.57 -3.52
C LEU A 426 21.79 22.29 -2.17
N LEU A 427 22.48 21.69 -1.19
CA LEU A 427 22.72 22.29 0.12
C LEU A 427 23.65 23.50 0.00
N ASP A 428 24.75 23.38 -0.75
CA ASP A 428 25.70 24.46 -1.01
C ASP A 428 25.05 25.63 -1.77
N ALA A 429 24.08 25.33 -2.64
CA ALA A 429 23.28 26.33 -3.35
C ALA A 429 22.12 26.90 -2.50
N GLY A 430 21.98 26.53 -1.24
CA GLY A 430 20.88 26.99 -0.35
C GLY A 430 19.47 26.51 -0.77
N ARG A 431 19.36 25.50 -1.65
CA ARG A 431 18.09 25.02 -2.20
C ARG A 431 17.41 23.97 -1.32
N ILE A 432 18.16 23.33 -0.42
CA ILE A 432 17.66 22.39 0.59
C ILE A 432 18.37 22.66 1.91
N ASP A 433 17.76 22.25 3.01
CA ASP A 433 18.33 22.33 4.35
C ASP A 433 19.03 21.03 4.79
N TYR A 434 19.88 21.12 5.80
CA TYR A 434 20.60 19.95 6.32
C TYR A 434 19.67 18.89 6.93
N PRO A 435 18.62 19.23 7.70
CA PRO A 435 17.65 18.26 8.19
C PRO A 435 17.05 17.38 7.09
N THR A 436 16.77 17.92 5.92
CA THR A 436 16.28 17.17 4.75
C THR A 436 17.29 16.12 4.29
N VAL A 437 18.57 16.50 4.19
CA VAL A 437 19.67 15.57 3.82
C VAL A 437 19.80 14.47 4.87
N GLU A 438 19.83 14.85 6.15
CA GLU A 438 20.00 13.92 7.27
C GLU A 438 18.85 12.90 7.34
N ASN A 439 17.60 13.37 7.25
CA ASN A 439 16.41 12.52 7.29
C ASN A 439 16.37 11.55 6.10
N SER A 440 16.73 12.02 4.90
CA SER A 440 16.81 11.19 3.71
C SER A 440 17.81 10.06 3.86
N PHE A 441 19.03 10.34 4.32
CA PHE A 441 20.07 9.33 4.53
C PHE A 441 19.70 8.34 5.64
N LYS A 442 19.17 8.84 6.77
CA LYS A 442 18.67 7.99 7.87
C LYS A 442 17.59 7.03 7.42
N SER A 443 16.61 7.51 6.64
CA SER A 443 15.54 6.67 6.09
C SER A 443 16.09 5.57 5.19
N TRP A 444 17.02 5.93 4.29
CA TRP A 444 17.65 4.97 3.39
C TRP A 444 18.47 3.93 4.17
N LEU A 445 19.34 4.36 5.07
CA LEU A 445 20.18 3.43 5.85
C LEU A 445 19.33 2.57 6.78
N GLY A 446 18.33 3.14 7.44
CA GLY A 446 17.40 2.41 8.31
C GLY A 446 16.65 1.28 7.61
N SER A 447 16.33 1.45 6.32
CA SER A 447 15.66 0.43 5.52
C SER A 447 16.60 -0.67 4.98
N HIS A 448 17.91 -0.42 4.91
CA HIS A 448 18.87 -1.30 4.24
C HIS A 448 19.93 -1.92 5.16
N TYR A 449 20.22 -1.34 6.35
CA TYR A 449 21.37 -1.76 7.18
C TYR A 449 21.37 -3.24 7.55
N LYS A 450 20.18 -3.89 7.69
CA LYS A 450 20.05 -5.31 8.01
C LYS A 450 20.51 -6.25 6.88
N ILE A 451 20.65 -5.75 5.67
CA ILE A 451 21.04 -6.49 4.46
C ILE A 451 22.35 -5.97 3.85
N MET A 452 22.99 -5.02 4.51
CA MET A 452 24.29 -4.46 4.13
C MET A 452 25.39 -5.13 4.95
N SER A 453 26.58 -5.27 4.35
CA SER A 453 27.78 -5.62 5.10
C SER A 453 28.23 -4.46 5.98
N HIS A 454 29.06 -4.75 6.98
CA HIS A 454 29.66 -3.76 7.84
C HIS A 454 30.44 -2.70 7.03
N ASP A 455 31.27 -3.15 6.10
CA ASP A 455 32.07 -2.26 5.24
C ASP A 455 31.20 -1.37 4.35
N GLN A 456 30.08 -1.90 3.85
CA GLN A 456 29.14 -1.09 3.07
C GLN A 456 28.51 0.02 3.93
N ILE A 457 28.15 -0.27 5.18
CA ILE A 457 27.60 0.74 6.12
C ILE A 457 28.69 1.77 6.44
N TYR A 458 29.89 1.31 6.77
CA TYR A 458 31.02 2.17 7.07
C TYR A 458 31.38 3.09 5.91
N ASN A 459 31.55 2.55 4.70
CA ASN A 459 31.91 3.33 3.50
C ASN A 459 30.83 4.36 3.12
N MET A 460 29.54 4.03 3.32
CA MET A 460 28.46 4.98 3.08
C MET A 460 28.44 6.09 4.13
N SER A 461 28.78 5.79 5.36
CA SER A 461 28.86 6.75 6.47
C SER A 461 30.08 7.66 6.35
N SER A 462 31.21 7.13 5.88
CA SER A 462 32.41 7.90 5.59
C SER A 462 32.16 8.89 4.44
N LEU A 463 31.55 8.42 3.34
CA LEU A 463 31.14 9.31 2.25
C LEU A 463 30.18 10.41 2.73
N TYR A 464 29.24 10.08 3.61
CA TYR A 464 28.33 11.09 4.18
C TYR A 464 29.12 12.13 4.98
N TYR A 465 30.06 11.69 5.83
CA TYR A 465 30.91 12.58 6.60
C TYR A 465 31.81 13.46 5.73
N GLU A 466 32.43 12.89 4.69
CA GLU A 466 33.26 13.61 3.71
C GLU A 466 32.46 14.74 3.03
N LEU A 467 31.22 14.46 2.65
CA LEU A 467 30.38 15.43 1.95
C LEU A 467 29.82 16.54 2.85
N PHE A 468 29.47 16.23 4.09
CA PHE A 468 28.69 17.14 4.95
C PHE A 468 29.42 17.59 6.23
N GLY A 469 30.63 17.08 6.52
CA GLY A 469 31.45 17.45 7.67
C GLY A 469 30.88 17.04 9.04
N ARG A 470 29.79 16.26 9.05
CA ARG A 470 29.13 15.80 10.28
C ARG A 470 28.44 14.46 10.08
N ARG A 471 28.24 13.72 11.18
CA ARG A 471 27.53 12.43 11.17
C ARG A 471 26.05 12.63 11.48
N PRO A 472 25.15 11.75 10.93
CA PRO A 472 23.72 11.82 11.25
C PRO A 472 23.47 11.52 12.73
N LYS A 473 22.57 12.29 13.36
CA LYS A 473 22.17 12.07 14.75
C LYS A 473 21.11 10.98 14.84
N TRP A 474 21.33 9.94 15.61
CA TRP A 474 20.39 8.84 15.85
C TRP A 474 19.69 8.99 17.20
N LYS A 475 18.39 8.63 17.28
CA LYS A 475 17.67 8.57 18.56
C LYS A 475 18.23 7.43 19.44
N LYS A 476 18.01 7.50 20.75
CA LYS A 476 18.29 6.40 21.69
C LYS A 476 17.66 5.10 21.17
N GLY A 477 18.36 3.98 21.22
CA GLY A 477 17.93 2.68 20.65
C GLY A 477 18.61 2.30 19.33
N HIS A 478 19.26 3.22 18.63
CA HIS A 478 20.02 2.95 17.41
C HIS A 478 21.54 2.87 17.64
N GLY A 479 21.97 2.60 18.87
CA GLY A 479 23.41 2.59 19.25
C GLY A 479 24.25 1.61 18.42
N ARG A 480 23.71 0.43 18.08
CA ARG A 480 24.39 -0.54 17.21
C ARG A 480 24.69 0.03 15.82
N LEU A 481 23.74 0.76 15.25
CA LEU A 481 23.92 1.39 13.93
C LEU A 481 24.98 2.49 14.00
N HIS A 482 24.96 3.31 15.06
CA HIS A 482 25.98 4.32 15.30
C HIS A 482 27.38 3.69 15.43
N TRP A 483 27.49 2.59 16.19
CA TRP A 483 28.76 1.85 16.35
C TRP A 483 29.27 1.29 15.00
N LEU A 484 28.40 0.64 14.22
CA LEU A 484 28.74 0.11 12.90
C LEU A 484 29.22 1.20 11.92
N MET A 485 28.71 2.42 12.06
CA MET A 485 29.13 3.56 11.24
C MET A 485 30.49 4.14 11.65
N ALA A 486 30.90 3.93 12.89
CA ALA A 486 32.12 4.50 13.44
C ALA A 486 33.35 3.60 13.29
N HIS A 487 33.16 2.28 13.16
CA HIS A 487 34.23 1.28 13.20
C HIS A 487 34.25 0.44 11.92
N PRO A 488 35.35 0.44 11.14
CA PRO A 488 35.52 -0.49 10.01
C PRO A 488 35.66 -1.92 10.50
N SER A 489 35.25 -2.90 9.67
CA SER A 489 35.57 -4.31 10.00
C SER A 489 37.06 -4.56 9.82
N THR A 490 37.67 -5.17 10.81
CA THR A 490 39.10 -5.56 10.77
C THR A 490 39.40 -6.77 9.86
N ALA A 491 38.41 -7.25 9.13
CA ALA A 491 38.52 -8.43 8.28
C ALA A 491 38.72 -8.08 6.80
N SER A 492 39.87 -7.52 6.45
CA SER A 492 40.43 -7.62 5.08
C SER A 492 41.85 -7.05 4.99
N THR A 493 42.81 -7.68 5.61
CA THR A 493 44.21 -7.71 5.18
C THR A 493 44.84 -9.00 5.70
N SER A 494 44.60 -10.10 5.02
CA SER A 494 45.48 -11.27 5.10
C SER A 494 45.99 -11.58 3.68
N THR A 495 46.87 -10.73 3.21
CA THR A 495 47.94 -11.19 2.32
C THR A 495 48.92 -11.98 3.20
N GLY A 496 49.19 -13.21 2.77
CA GLY A 496 49.88 -14.23 3.52
C GLY A 496 51.14 -13.81 4.29
N THR A 497 51.16 -14.21 5.53
CA THR A 497 52.36 -14.64 6.24
C THR A 497 51.90 -15.67 7.26
N THR A 498 52.38 -16.87 7.08
CA THR A 498 52.32 -17.98 8.01
C THR A 498 52.99 -17.55 9.33
N SER A 499 52.21 -17.50 10.41
CA SER A 499 52.73 -17.40 11.76
C SER A 499 51.93 -18.35 12.66
N SER A 500 52.69 -19.26 13.24
CA SER A 500 52.33 -20.34 14.16
C SER A 500 51.41 -19.91 15.31
N ALA A 501 50.40 -20.72 15.58
CA ALA A 501 49.52 -20.60 16.73
C ALA A 501 50.25 -20.91 18.04
N PRO A 502 49.99 -20.22 19.16
CA PRO A 502 50.43 -20.62 20.47
C PRO A 502 49.54 -21.76 21.03
N PRO A 503 50.11 -22.66 21.91
CA PRO A 503 49.41 -23.83 22.36
C PRO A 503 48.34 -23.54 23.41
N LEU A 504 47.24 -24.27 23.32
CA LEU A 504 46.11 -24.26 24.27
C LEU A 504 46.57 -24.85 25.63
N SER A 505 46.39 -24.13 26.71
CA SER A 505 46.52 -24.64 28.08
C SER A 505 45.30 -25.50 28.46
N PRO A 506 45.49 -26.62 29.23
CA PRO A 506 44.38 -27.51 29.57
C PRO A 506 43.52 -26.93 30.68
N ARG A 507 42.19 -26.98 30.47
CA ARG A 507 41.21 -26.71 31.51
C ARG A 507 41.08 -27.88 32.46
N THR A 508 41.25 -27.62 33.76
CA THR A 508 40.94 -28.55 34.84
C THR A 508 39.44 -28.67 35.06
N PRO A 509 38.88 -29.85 35.31
CA PRO A 509 37.47 -30.03 35.62
C PRO A 509 37.15 -29.68 37.08
N SER A 510 36.07 -28.96 37.32
CA SER A 510 35.49 -28.69 38.63
C SER A 510 34.64 -29.89 39.11
N PRO A 511 34.58 -30.19 40.43
CA PRO A 511 33.94 -31.40 40.93
C PRO A 511 32.43 -31.31 40.98
N VAL A 512 31.81 -32.47 40.71
CA VAL A 512 30.39 -32.76 40.83
C VAL A 512 30.04 -32.93 42.30
N SER A 513 29.04 -32.18 42.80
CA SER A 513 28.37 -32.44 44.08
C SER A 513 27.09 -33.23 43.82
N SER A 514 27.01 -34.42 44.41
CA SER A 514 25.82 -35.27 44.42
C SER A 514 24.86 -34.86 45.54
N PRO A 515 23.55 -35.21 45.44
CA PRO A 515 22.51 -34.75 46.34
C PRO A 515 22.31 -35.67 47.56
N ALA A 516 21.84 -35.08 48.61
CA ALA A 516 21.06 -35.76 49.65
C ALA A 516 19.68 -35.11 49.71
#